data_7e4d437bba9413012b2df18aa2543268
#
_entry.id   7e4d437bba9413012b2df18aa2543268
#
_cell.length_a   1.000
_cell.length_b   1.000
_cell.length_c   1.000
_cell.angle_alpha   90.00
_cell.angle_beta   90.00
_cell.angle_gamma   90.00
#
_symmetry.space_group_name_H-M   'P 1'
#
loop_
_entity.id
_entity.type
_entity.pdbx_description
1 polymer ?
#
loop_
_entity_poly.entity_id
_entity_poly.type
_entity_poly.pdbx_seq_one_letter_code
_entity_poly.pdbx_strand_id
1 'polypeptide(L)'
;MFYATYFFVFGIYMPYWPLWLNDIGLTPVEIGWVLAGAFWIKVVVQPVVAHVADTTGRTKILTAVLMGMSAIGFAILSDLQSFWPIFLITLITAACYQPVLPIMESVILNFAKIGNLRYGHIRLWGSVTFIIATLGGGWLFDGGRSDRIIWFLVVGMTLVSLCCLLIPNQAQFERTKSRIKTHAKLFLSPLFIFFLITTGLIHISHSVLYGFGTLYWRSIGHSETIIGLFWSIGVLAEIVLFTVVGRHEKQVGYLFLLLLAAAAAVARWPLLAIFDSQIAIIVLQTLHGFTFGAAHLGAMAFLTKHVPKEISATGQSLYYTLIGGIFSGCMLPLAGKLYSDLSGSAFFIMSCFAGCSLISLLVLS
;
A
#
# COMPACT_ATOMS: atom_id res chain seq x y z
N MET A 1 -13.60 -13.39 5.86
CA MET A 1 -13.87 -12.44 6.96
C MET A 1 -12.68 -11.52 7.23
N PHE A 2 -11.47 -11.97 7.61
CA PHE A 2 -10.31 -11.09 7.89
C PHE A 2 -9.99 -10.12 6.73
N TYR A 3 -9.82 -10.58 5.49
CA TYR A 3 -9.55 -9.67 4.37
C TYR A 3 -10.64 -8.63 4.18
N ALA A 4 -11.90 -9.02 4.33
CA ALA A 4 -13.02 -8.10 4.17
C ALA A 4 -12.96 -6.96 5.21
N THR A 5 -12.75 -7.29 6.48
CA THR A 5 -12.66 -6.26 7.54
C THR A 5 -11.38 -5.44 7.44
N TYR A 6 -10.23 -6.08 7.21
CA TYR A 6 -8.95 -5.39 7.11
C TYR A 6 -8.93 -4.39 5.94
N PHE A 7 -9.35 -4.82 4.75
CA PHE A 7 -9.35 -3.95 3.58
C PHE A 7 -10.48 -2.92 3.59
N PHE A 8 -11.57 -3.16 4.33
CA PHE A 8 -12.54 -2.12 4.63
C PHE A 8 -11.88 -0.96 5.41
N VAL A 9 -11.14 -1.29 6.47
CA VAL A 9 -10.40 -0.27 7.25
C VAL A 9 -9.34 0.41 6.40
N PHE A 10 -8.59 -0.35 5.59
CA PHE A 10 -7.56 0.19 4.72
C PHE A 10 -8.13 1.11 3.63
N GLY A 11 -9.36 0.82 3.13
CA GLY A 11 -10.09 1.68 2.19
C GLY A 11 -10.56 3.01 2.79
N ILE A 12 -10.64 3.11 4.13
CA ILE A 12 -10.83 4.38 4.83
C ILE A 12 -9.46 5.03 5.13
N TYR A 13 -8.51 4.26 5.66
CA TYR A 13 -7.21 4.76 6.08
C TYR A 13 -6.44 5.41 4.93
N MET A 14 -6.28 4.70 3.82
CA MET A 14 -5.41 5.14 2.73
C MET A 14 -5.88 6.46 2.08
N PRO A 15 -7.16 6.64 1.70
CA PRO A 15 -7.62 7.88 1.08
C PRO A 15 -7.85 9.03 2.08
N TYR A 16 -8.31 8.72 3.30
CA TYR A 16 -8.86 9.75 4.19
C TYR A 16 -8.01 10.06 5.42
N TRP A 17 -6.99 9.26 5.74
CA TRP A 17 -6.06 9.56 6.83
C TRP A 17 -5.29 10.87 6.61
N PRO A 18 -4.72 11.15 5.41
CA PRO A 18 -4.12 12.46 5.14
C PRO A 18 -5.10 13.62 5.25
N LEU A 19 -6.38 13.40 4.91
CA LEU A 19 -7.43 14.39 5.02
C LEU A 19 -7.68 14.77 6.49
N TRP A 20 -7.81 13.77 7.37
CA TRP A 20 -7.96 14.00 8.80
C TRP A 20 -6.76 14.76 9.38
N LEU A 21 -5.53 14.37 9.04
CA LEU A 21 -4.31 15.06 9.49
C LEU A 21 -4.28 16.54 9.04
N ASN A 22 -4.73 16.83 7.81
CA ASN A 22 -4.82 18.18 7.31
C ASN A 22 -5.87 19.01 8.07
N ASP A 23 -7.04 18.43 8.32
CA ASP A 23 -8.15 19.13 8.95
C ASP A 23 -7.92 19.42 10.46
N ILE A 24 -7.05 18.68 11.13
CA ILE A 24 -6.57 19.00 12.48
C ILE A 24 -5.40 20.01 12.47
N GLY A 25 -5.00 20.51 11.29
CA GLY A 25 -4.06 21.62 11.14
C GLY A 25 -2.61 21.24 10.84
N LEU A 26 -2.29 19.98 10.53
CA LEU A 26 -0.94 19.62 10.09
C LEU A 26 -0.67 20.13 8.67
N THR A 27 0.52 20.68 8.47
CA THR A 27 1.02 21.08 7.17
C THR A 27 1.29 19.87 6.27
N PRO A 28 1.29 20.02 4.93
CA PRO A 28 1.63 18.91 4.02
C PRO A 28 2.99 18.28 4.31
N VAL A 29 3.97 19.06 4.76
CA VAL A 29 5.29 18.56 5.13
C VAL A 29 5.19 17.65 6.36
N GLU A 30 4.48 18.07 7.40
CA GLU A 30 4.24 17.27 8.61
C GLU A 30 3.46 16.00 8.29
N ILE A 31 2.43 16.07 7.45
CA ILE A 31 1.70 14.90 6.96
C ILE A 31 2.65 13.93 6.26
N GLY A 32 3.54 14.44 5.39
CA GLY A 32 4.57 13.62 4.73
C GLY A 32 5.46 12.86 5.72
N TRP A 33 5.89 13.51 6.81
CA TRP A 33 6.67 12.86 7.88
C TRP A 33 5.86 11.82 8.65
N VAL A 34 4.60 12.09 8.99
CA VAL A 34 3.72 11.13 9.68
C VAL A 34 3.52 9.88 8.84
N LEU A 35 3.26 10.04 7.56
CA LEU A 35 3.13 8.92 6.63
C LEU A 35 4.44 8.14 6.46
N ALA A 36 5.57 8.84 6.32
CA ALA A 36 6.91 8.23 6.21
C ALA A 36 7.26 7.38 7.42
N GLY A 37 6.97 7.89 8.62
CA GLY A 37 7.20 7.17 9.88
C GLY A 37 6.51 5.82 9.90
N ALA A 38 5.26 5.75 9.42
CA ALA A 38 4.53 4.48 9.32
C ALA A 38 5.17 3.48 8.35
N PHE A 39 5.82 3.95 7.28
CA PHE A 39 6.57 3.08 6.35
C PHE A 39 7.91 2.63 6.94
N TRP A 40 8.63 3.50 7.64
CA TRP A 40 9.91 3.13 8.24
C TRP A 40 9.78 2.17 9.42
N ILE A 41 8.81 2.40 10.30
CA ILE A 41 8.60 1.51 11.45
C ILE A 41 8.26 0.09 11.01
N LYS A 42 7.54 -0.07 9.90
CA LYS A 42 7.23 -1.35 9.28
C LYS A 42 8.48 -2.17 8.97
N VAL A 43 9.55 -1.53 8.46
CA VAL A 43 10.81 -2.20 8.10
C VAL A 43 11.43 -2.90 9.30
N VAL A 44 11.35 -2.28 10.48
CA VAL A 44 11.94 -2.80 11.72
C VAL A 44 10.98 -3.79 12.41
N VAL A 45 9.72 -3.41 12.55
CA VAL A 45 8.78 -4.15 13.41
C VAL A 45 8.25 -5.41 12.73
N GLN A 46 8.08 -5.41 11.42
CA GLN A 46 7.51 -6.56 10.71
C GLN A 46 8.34 -7.85 10.89
N PRO A 47 9.68 -7.86 10.74
CA PRO A 47 10.48 -9.05 11.02
C PRO A 47 10.45 -9.49 12.48
N VAL A 48 10.44 -8.53 13.42
CA VAL A 48 10.40 -8.82 14.86
C VAL A 48 9.08 -9.50 15.24
N VAL A 49 7.96 -8.93 14.83
CA VAL A 49 6.63 -9.48 15.14
C VAL A 49 6.40 -10.83 14.43
N ALA A 50 6.88 -10.99 13.20
CA ALA A 50 6.85 -12.28 12.50
C ALA A 50 7.65 -13.34 13.27
N HIS A 51 8.85 -12.98 13.80
CA HIS A 51 9.64 -13.89 14.62
C HIS A 51 8.91 -14.29 15.92
N VAL A 52 8.25 -13.33 16.60
CA VAL A 52 7.43 -13.61 17.79
C VAL A 52 6.27 -14.51 17.44
N ALA A 53 5.57 -14.27 16.33
CA ALA A 53 4.48 -15.13 15.86
C ALA A 53 4.95 -16.57 15.65
N ASP A 54 6.09 -16.74 14.96
CA ASP A 54 6.68 -18.05 14.65
C ASP A 54 7.15 -18.80 15.90
N THR A 55 7.78 -18.09 16.85
CA THR A 55 8.36 -18.73 18.05
C THR A 55 7.31 -19.09 19.11
N THR A 56 6.28 -18.26 19.24
CA THR A 56 5.21 -18.50 20.23
C THR A 56 4.11 -19.41 19.73
N GLY A 57 3.90 -19.51 18.39
CA GLY A 57 2.78 -20.20 17.76
C GLY A 57 1.41 -19.57 18.07
N ARG A 58 1.38 -18.43 18.77
CA ARG A 58 0.15 -17.75 19.22
C ARG A 58 -0.30 -16.65 18.28
N THR A 59 -0.19 -16.89 16.97
CA THR A 59 -0.46 -15.92 15.90
C THR A 59 -1.81 -15.21 16.06
N LYS A 60 -2.84 -15.97 16.39
CA LYS A 60 -4.21 -15.48 16.62
C LYS A 60 -4.27 -14.40 17.70
N ILE A 61 -3.73 -14.70 18.89
CA ILE A 61 -3.76 -13.78 20.04
C ILE A 61 -2.85 -12.58 19.76
N LEU A 62 -1.66 -12.82 19.21
CA LEU A 62 -0.71 -11.76 18.87
C LEU A 62 -1.33 -10.74 17.91
N THR A 63 -1.91 -11.20 16.80
CA THR A 63 -2.52 -10.30 15.80
C THR A 63 -3.75 -9.58 16.36
N ALA A 64 -4.57 -10.24 17.18
CA ALA A 64 -5.71 -9.61 17.84
C ALA A 64 -5.27 -8.51 18.81
N VAL A 65 -4.27 -8.76 19.66
CA VAL A 65 -3.72 -7.77 20.60
C VAL A 65 -3.15 -6.58 19.85
N LEU A 66 -2.35 -6.81 18.81
CA LEU A 66 -1.76 -5.75 18.00
C LEU A 66 -2.84 -4.87 17.34
N MET A 67 -3.90 -5.45 16.80
CA MET A 67 -5.01 -4.68 16.23
C MET A 67 -5.80 -3.92 17.29
N GLY A 68 -6.00 -4.51 18.47
CA GLY A 68 -6.61 -3.83 19.61
C GLY A 68 -5.78 -2.64 20.11
N MET A 69 -4.45 -2.80 20.18
CA MET A 69 -3.54 -1.69 20.50
C MET A 69 -3.57 -0.58 19.43
N SER A 70 -3.73 -0.95 18.15
CA SER A 70 -3.90 0.03 17.08
C SER A 70 -5.20 0.81 17.23
N ALA A 71 -6.30 0.16 17.63
CA ALA A 71 -7.56 0.85 17.92
C ALA A 71 -7.40 1.87 19.06
N ILE A 72 -6.71 1.49 20.14
CA ILE A 72 -6.38 2.41 21.25
C ILE A 72 -5.50 3.55 20.75
N GLY A 73 -4.49 3.27 19.91
CA GLY A 73 -3.63 4.29 19.34
C GLY A 73 -4.40 5.32 18.53
N PHE A 74 -5.34 4.89 17.65
CA PHE A 74 -6.22 5.81 16.94
C PHE A 74 -7.17 6.57 17.86
N ALA A 75 -7.66 5.95 18.94
CA ALA A 75 -8.47 6.65 19.92
C ALA A 75 -7.69 7.77 20.65
N ILE A 76 -6.41 7.52 21.00
CA ILE A 76 -5.55 8.54 21.60
C ILE A 76 -5.29 9.69 20.61
N LEU A 77 -5.13 9.39 19.32
CA LEU A 77 -4.90 10.40 18.28
C LEU A 77 -6.06 11.40 18.17
N SER A 78 -7.30 11.02 18.51
CA SER A 78 -8.48 11.91 18.40
C SER A 78 -8.37 13.21 19.20
N ASP A 79 -7.60 13.20 20.29
CA ASP A 79 -7.45 14.33 21.20
C ASP A 79 -6.16 15.14 20.95
N LEU A 80 -5.33 14.72 19.99
CA LEU A 80 -4.03 15.33 19.71
C LEU A 80 -4.14 16.34 18.56
N GLN A 81 -3.45 17.48 18.72
CA GLN A 81 -3.40 18.55 17.71
C GLN A 81 -1.98 18.97 17.33
N SER A 82 -0.97 18.52 18.07
CA SER A 82 0.43 18.90 17.85
C SER A 82 1.18 17.81 17.08
N PHE A 83 2.08 18.22 16.17
CA PHE A 83 2.83 17.32 15.30
C PHE A 83 3.55 16.19 16.04
N TRP A 84 4.37 16.51 17.05
CA TRP A 84 5.21 15.50 17.70
C TRP A 84 4.42 14.40 18.42
N PRO A 85 3.40 14.68 19.24
CA PRO A 85 2.55 13.64 19.80
C PRO A 85 1.85 12.81 18.73
N ILE A 86 1.30 13.44 17.68
CA ILE A 86 0.67 12.74 16.56
C ILE A 86 1.68 11.81 15.86
N PHE A 87 2.86 12.29 15.55
CA PHE A 87 3.92 11.52 14.92
C PHE A 87 4.29 10.28 15.75
N LEU A 88 4.58 10.47 17.05
CA LEU A 88 4.99 9.38 17.93
C LEU A 88 3.89 8.33 18.14
N ILE A 89 2.65 8.77 18.38
CA ILE A 89 1.52 7.84 18.55
C ILE A 89 1.20 7.13 17.24
N THR A 90 1.31 7.82 16.09
CA THR A 90 1.17 7.16 14.77
C THR A 90 2.24 6.10 14.54
N LEU A 91 3.50 6.35 14.94
CA LEU A 91 4.56 5.32 14.86
C LEU A 91 4.21 4.07 15.67
N ILE A 92 3.76 4.25 16.92
CA ILE A 92 3.38 3.14 17.80
C ILE A 92 2.18 2.38 17.21
N THR A 93 1.18 3.12 16.75
CA THR A 93 -0.02 2.57 16.11
C THR A 93 0.34 1.77 14.87
N ALA A 94 1.20 2.33 14.00
CA ALA A 94 1.68 1.67 12.79
C ALA A 94 2.53 0.43 13.10
N ALA A 95 3.37 0.47 14.14
CA ALA A 95 4.12 -0.68 14.62
C ALA A 95 3.21 -1.87 14.99
N CYS A 96 1.99 -1.58 15.43
CA CYS A 96 1.00 -2.61 15.77
C CYS A 96 0.27 -3.15 14.53
N TYR A 97 -0.31 -2.30 13.67
CA TYR A 97 -1.15 -2.84 12.58
C TYR A 97 -0.38 -3.31 11.35
N GLN A 98 0.78 -2.71 11.03
CA GLN A 98 1.54 -3.03 9.80
C GLN A 98 1.96 -4.50 9.67
N PRO A 99 2.42 -5.20 10.71
CA PRO A 99 2.84 -6.60 10.60
C PRO A 99 1.68 -7.58 10.52
N VAL A 100 0.44 -7.17 10.83
CA VAL A 100 -0.69 -8.08 10.93
C VAL A 100 -1.10 -8.66 9.57
N LEU A 101 -1.13 -7.83 8.52
CA LEU A 101 -1.53 -8.31 7.17
C LEU A 101 -0.64 -9.44 6.66
N PRO A 102 0.71 -9.32 6.59
CA PRO A 102 1.55 -10.39 6.06
C PRO A 102 1.52 -11.66 6.92
N ILE A 103 1.38 -11.52 8.24
CA ILE A 103 1.24 -12.67 9.14
C ILE A 103 -0.09 -13.39 8.85
N MET A 104 -1.19 -12.67 8.77
CA MET A 104 -2.50 -13.24 8.49
C MET A 104 -2.62 -13.78 7.06
N GLU A 105 -1.91 -13.19 6.10
CA GLU A 105 -1.81 -13.70 4.74
C GLU A 105 -1.17 -15.09 4.69
N SER A 106 -0.06 -15.28 5.41
CA SER A 106 0.57 -16.59 5.59
C SER A 106 -0.40 -17.61 6.18
N VAL A 107 -1.14 -17.23 7.22
CA VAL A 107 -2.17 -18.08 7.88
C VAL A 107 -3.24 -18.49 6.88
N ILE A 108 -3.81 -17.53 6.14
CA ILE A 108 -4.92 -17.76 5.21
C ILE A 108 -4.48 -18.58 4.01
N LEU A 109 -3.27 -18.35 3.47
CA LEU A 109 -2.69 -19.16 2.40
C LEU A 109 -2.62 -20.64 2.80
N ASN A 110 -2.21 -20.91 4.02
CA ASN A 110 -2.14 -22.28 4.54
C ASN A 110 -3.52 -22.92 4.69
N PHE A 111 -4.50 -22.20 5.25
CA PHE A 111 -5.87 -22.69 5.31
C PHE A 111 -6.45 -22.94 3.91
N ALA A 112 -6.20 -22.06 2.97
CA ALA A 112 -6.66 -22.24 1.59
C ALA A 112 -6.04 -23.49 0.95
N LYS A 113 -4.75 -23.75 1.21
CA LYS A 113 -4.05 -24.95 0.73
C LYS A 113 -4.60 -26.24 1.33
N ILE A 114 -4.81 -26.28 2.66
CA ILE A 114 -5.34 -27.47 3.37
C ILE A 114 -6.81 -27.72 2.97
N GLY A 115 -7.62 -26.66 2.90
CA GLY A 115 -9.04 -26.74 2.55
C GLY A 115 -9.32 -26.83 1.04
N ASN A 116 -8.29 -26.90 0.17
CA ASN A 116 -8.42 -26.86 -1.29
C ASN A 116 -9.26 -25.66 -1.79
N LEU A 117 -9.13 -24.51 -1.11
CA LEU A 117 -9.84 -23.29 -1.44
C LEU A 117 -9.01 -22.43 -2.41
N ARG A 118 -9.68 -21.72 -3.30
CA ARG A 118 -9.02 -20.80 -4.21
C ARG A 118 -8.69 -19.49 -3.48
N TYR A 119 -7.41 -19.31 -3.12
CA TYR A 119 -6.93 -18.09 -2.44
C TYR A 119 -7.39 -16.79 -3.11
N GLY A 120 -7.39 -16.72 -4.45
CA GLY A 120 -7.83 -15.54 -5.19
C GLY A 120 -9.26 -15.12 -4.87
N HIS A 121 -10.19 -16.09 -4.67
CA HIS A 121 -11.57 -15.76 -4.27
C HIS A 121 -11.65 -15.19 -2.85
N ILE A 122 -10.81 -15.68 -1.93
CA ILE A 122 -10.75 -15.14 -0.57
C ILE A 122 -10.18 -13.72 -0.59
N ARG A 123 -9.15 -13.49 -1.39
CA ARG A 123 -8.46 -12.19 -1.51
C ARG A 123 -9.33 -11.13 -2.22
N LEU A 124 -10.18 -11.55 -3.16
CA LEU A 124 -11.09 -10.67 -3.90
C LEU A 124 -12.03 -9.88 -2.95
N TRP A 125 -12.49 -10.53 -1.85
CA TRP A 125 -13.30 -9.83 -0.85
C TRP A 125 -12.63 -8.61 -0.25
N GLY A 126 -11.28 -8.61 -0.17
CA GLY A 126 -10.53 -7.43 0.24
C GLY A 126 -10.71 -6.26 -0.74
N SER A 127 -10.61 -6.50 -2.05
CA SER A 127 -10.80 -5.45 -3.05
C SER A 127 -12.24 -4.93 -3.08
N VAL A 128 -13.23 -5.82 -2.95
CA VAL A 128 -14.64 -5.43 -2.89
C VAL A 128 -14.92 -4.54 -1.69
N THR A 129 -14.45 -4.92 -0.51
CA THR A 129 -14.68 -4.13 0.71
C THR A 129 -13.88 -2.85 0.75
N PHE A 130 -12.70 -2.81 0.12
CA PHE A 130 -11.96 -1.56 -0.11
C PHE A 130 -12.79 -0.57 -0.94
N ILE A 131 -13.37 -1.00 -2.06
CA ILE A 131 -14.23 -0.16 -2.91
C ILE A 131 -15.45 0.33 -2.12
N ILE A 132 -16.12 -0.55 -1.37
CA ILE A 132 -17.26 -0.18 -0.52
C ILE A 132 -16.84 0.87 0.51
N ALA A 133 -15.66 0.69 1.12
CA ALA A 133 -15.13 1.62 2.14
C ALA A 133 -14.74 2.99 1.57
N THR A 134 -14.11 3.02 0.38
CA THR A 134 -13.75 4.30 -0.25
C THR A 134 -14.99 5.09 -0.69
N LEU A 135 -15.98 4.42 -1.29
CA LEU A 135 -17.26 5.05 -1.68
C LEU A 135 -18.08 5.48 -0.46
N GLY A 136 -18.27 4.56 0.49
CA GLY A 136 -19.04 4.82 1.71
C GLY A 136 -18.39 5.87 2.59
N GLY A 137 -17.05 5.82 2.73
CA GLY A 137 -16.26 6.83 3.45
C GLY A 137 -16.39 8.21 2.81
N GLY A 138 -16.29 8.29 1.47
CA GLY A 138 -16.51 9.55 0.76
C GLY A 138 -17.86 10.18 1.11
N TRP A 139 -18.93 9.41 1.06
CA TRP A 139 -20.27 9.90 1.41
C TRP A 139 -20.40 10.25 2.91
N LEU A 140 -19.82 9.47 3.81
CA LEU A 140 -19.90 9.67 5.25
C LEU A 140 -19.09 10.88 5.73
N PHE A 141 -17.99 11.23 5.07
CA PHE A 141 -17.08 12.30 5.45
C PHE A 141 -17.34 13.59 4.65
N ASP A 142 -18.24 13.56 3.67
CA ASP A 142 -18.61 14.72 2.87
C ASP A 142 -19.18 15.86 3.74
N GLY A 143 -18.97 17.10 3.31
CA GLY A 143 -19.47 18.29 3.98
C GLY A 143 -18.77 18.61 5.32
N GLY A 144 -17.45 18.38 5.41
CA GLY A 144 -16.64 18.77 6.56
C GLY A 144 -16.73 17.83 7.76
N ARG A 145 -17.16 16.58 7.55
CA ARG A 145 -17.30 15.56 8.61
C ARG A 145 -16.07 14.66 8.76
N SER A 146 -14.89 15.19 8.47
CA SER A 146 -13.62 14.46 8.57
C SER A 146 -13.25 14.03 9.99
N ASP A 147 -13.82 14.69 11.02
CA ASP A 147 -13.73 14.28 12.43
C ASP A 147 -14.18 12.83 12.67
N ARG A 148 -15.07 12.31 11.81
CA ARG A 148 -15.54 10.92 11.89
C ARG A 148 -14.51 9.90 11.45
N ILE A 149 -13.54 10.27 10.61
CA ILE A 149 -12.54 9.34 10.04
C ILE A 149 -11.84 8.56 11.15
N ILE A 150 -11.38 9.27 12.20
CA ILE A 150 -10.64 8.65 13.30
C ILE A 150 -11.47 7.58 14.02
N TRP A 151 -12.75 7.81 14.24
CA TRP A 151 -13.64 6.86 14.91
C TRP A 151 -13.99 5.66 14.05
N PHE A 152 -14.10 5.83 12.73
CA PHE A 152 -14.23 4.70 11.80
C PHE A 152 -12.97 3.83 11.82
N LEU A 153 -11.77 4.42 11.97
CA LEU A 153 -10.53 3.66 12.13
C LEU A 153 -10.51 2.92 13.47
N VAL A 154 -10.92 3.54 14.58
CA VAL A 154 -11.01 2.90 15.91
C VAL A 154 -11.95 1.68 15.87
N VAL A 155 -13.18 1.88 15.40
CA VAL A 155 -14.16 0.79 15.29
C VAL A 155 -13.68 -0.28 14.33
N GLY A 156 -13.15 0.11 13.19
CA GLY A 156 -12.64 -0.82 12.19
C GLY A 156 -11.48 -1.68 12.70
N MET A 157 -10.47 -1.08 13.35
CA MET A 157 -9.35 -1.82 13.95
C MET A 157 -9.82 -2.76 15.07
N THR A 158 -10.83 -2.34 15.86
CA THR A 158 -11.45 -3.21 16.86
C THR A 158 -12.13 -4.41 16.20
N LEU A 159 -12.89 -4.19 15.12
CA LEU A 159 -13.52 -5.29 14.37
C LEU A 159 -12.48 -6.24 13.77
N VAL A 160 -11.37 -5.75 13.26
CA VAL A 160 -10.28 -6.61 12.77
C VAL A 160 -9.66 -7.41 13.91
N SER A 161 -9.47 -6.80 15.09
CA SER A 161 -9.00 -7.50 16.28
C SER A 161 -9.91 -8.67 16.65
N LEU A 162 -11.22 -8.44 16.70
CA LEU A 162 -12.22 -9.48 16.97
C LEU A 162 -12.21 -10.58 15.88
N CYS A 163 -12.07 -10.18 14.59
CA CYS A 163 -11.95 -11.13 13.50
C CYS A 163 -10.71 -12.03 13.63
N CYS A 164 -9.58 -11.50 14.10
CA CYS A 164 -8.39 -12.30 14.37
C CYS A 164 -8.65 -13.37 15.42
N LEU A 165 -9.47 -13.09 16.45
CA LEU A 165 -9.85 -14.05 17.48
C LEU A 165 -10.74 -15.19 16.99
N LEU A 166 -11.44 -15.00 15.88
CA LEU A 166 -12.32 -16.03 15.29
C LEU A 166 -11.58 -17.01 14.38
N ILE A 167 -10.30 -16.77 14.09
CA ILE A 167 -9.51 -17.66 13.26
C ILE A 167 -9.12 -18.90 14.04
N PRO A 168 -9.21 -20.12 13.45
CA PRO A 168 -8.81 -21.34 14.13
C PRO A 168 -7.33 -21.31 14.53
N ASN A 169 -6.98 -21.96 15.63
CA ASN A 169 -5.59 -22.13 16.02
C ASN A 169 -4.86 -22.97 14.97
N GLN A 170 -3.65 -22.53 14.60
CA GLN A 170 -2.81 -23.29 13.69
C GLN A 170 -1.96 -24.30 14.45
N ALA A 171 -1.78 -25.48 13.84
CA ALA A 171 -0.67 -26.35 14.21
C ALA A 171 0.65 -25.66 13.86
N GLN A 172 1.67 -25.81 14.69
CA GLN A 172 2.99 -25.24 14.47
C GLN A 172 3.56 -25.69 13.12
N PHE A 173 4.00 -24.72 12.31
CA PHE A 173 4.63 -25.03 11.03
C PHE A 173 6.07 -25.48 11.20
N GLU A 174 6.46 -26.52 10.47
CA GLU A 174 7.89 -26.86 10.31
C GLU A 174 8.61 -25.70 9.62
N ARG A 175 9.59 -25.19 10.31
CA ARG A 175 10.45 -24.08 9.83
C ARG A 175 11.36 -24.60 8.73
N THR A 176 11.17 -24.15 7.50
CA THR A 176 12.21 -24.28 6.47
C THR A 176 13.35 -23.33 6.84
N LYS A 177 14.49 -23.87 7.29
CA LYS A 177 15.69 -23.06 7.61
C LYS A 177 16.14 -22.35 6.34
N SER A 178 15.91 -21.04 6.28
CA SER A 178 16.38 -20.20 5.16
C SER A 178 17.92 -20.14 5.16
N ARG A 179 18.54 -20.53 4.05
CA ARG A 179 19.99 -20.41 3.82
C ARG A 179 20.32 -19.06 3.17
N ILE A 180 19.96 -17.95 3.83
CA ILE A 180 20.15 -16.59 3.30
C ILE A 180 21.60 -16.30 2.90
N LYS A 181 22.58 -16.75 3.68
CA LYS A 181 24.01 -16.48 3.43
C LYS A 181 24.52 -17.01 2.08
N THR A 182 23.95 -18.09 1.54
CA THR A 182 24.40 -18.70 0.30
C THR A 182 24.00 -17.92 -0.94
N HIS A 183 23.00 -17.03 -0.85
CA HIS A 183 22.40 -16.34 -2.00
C HIS A 183 22.57 -14.80 -1.97
N ALA A 184 23.39 -14.27 -1.04
CA ALA A 184 23.62 -12.81 -0.94
C ALA A 184 24.14 -12.20 -2.26
N LYS A 185 24.97 -12.94 -3.00
CA LYS A 185 25.51 -12.50 -4.31
C LYS A 185 24.42 -12.22 -5.36
N LEU A 186 23.28 -12.95 -5.29
CA LEU A 186 22.17 -12.72 -6.21
C LEU A 186 21.56 -11.33 -5.96
N PHE A 187 21.28 -11.00 -4.70
CA PHE A 187 20.66 -9.73 -4.31
C PHE A 187 21.58 -8.52 -4.51
N LEU A 188 22.88 -8.74 -4.58
CA LEU A 188 23.89 -7.74 -4.92
C LEU A 188 24.26 -7.75 -6.41
N SER A 189 23.61 -8.57 -7.24
CA SER A 189 23.88 -8.58 -8.66
C SER A 189 23.42 -7.29 -9.33
N PRO A 190 24.13 -6.78 -10.34
CA PRO A 190 23.74 -5.55 -11.07
C PRO A 190 22.30 -5.62 -11.60
N LEU A 191 21.87 -6.77 -12.10
CA LEU A 191 20.51 -6.98 -12.61
C LEU A 191 19.45 -6.80 -11.50
N PHE A 192 19.69 -7.36 -10.30
CA PHE A 192 18.75 -7.26 -9.21
C PHE A 192 18.68 -5.83 -8.63
N ILE A 193 19.84 -5.18 -8.49
CA ILE A 193 19.91 -3.76 -8.05
C ILE A 193 19.19 -2.87 -9.06
N PHE A 194 19.44 -3.08 -10.34
CA PHE A 194 18.77 -2.33 -11.40
C PHE A 194 17.25 -2.53 -11.37
N PHE A 195 16.79 -3.76 -11.21
CA PHE A 195 15.37 -4.07 -11.02
C PHE A 195 14.78 -3.32 -9.82
N LEU A 196 15.48 -3.28 -8.69
CA LEU A 196 15.01 -2.53 -7.51
C LEU A 196 14.93 -1.02 -7.78
N ILE A 197 15.94 -0.44 -8.42
CA ILE A 197 15.94 0.99 -8.75
C ILE A 197 14.79 1.33 -9.70
N THR A 198 14.63 0.59 -10.79
CA THR A 198 13.59 0.87 -11.79
C THR A 198 12.18 0.70 -11.24
N THR A 199 11.91 -0.39 -10.53
CA THR A 199 10.60 -0.59 -9.89
C THR A 199 10.38 0.40 -8.75
N GLY A 200 11.43 0.78 -8.03
CA GLY A 200 11.39 1.82 -7.00
C GLY A 200 11.01 3.18 -7.57
N LEU A 201 11.59 3.58 -8.69
CA LEU A 201 11.27 4.84 -9.38
C LEU A 201 9.80 4.88 -9.82
N ILE A 202 9.26 3.78 -10.37
CA ILE A 202 7.82 3.70 -10.68
C ILE A 202 7.00 3.85 -9.40
N HIS A 203 7.38 3.18 -8.33
CA HIS A 203 6.61 3.17 -7.09
C HIS A 203 6.59 4.53 -6.40
N ILE A 204 7.76 5.19 -6.26
CA ILE A 204 7.84 6.53 -5.65
C ILE A 204 7.16 7.60 -6.49
N SER A 205 7.00 7.41 -7.81
CA SER A 205 6.22 8.31 -8.64
C SER A 205 4.73 8.41 -8.23
N HIS A 206 4.23 7.47 -7.42
CA HIS A 206 2.88 7.51 -6.85
C HIS A 206 2.79 8.30 -5.53
N SER A 207 3.90 8.79 -4.98
CA SER A 207 3.91 9.33 -3.60
C SER A 207 3.05 10.58 -3.42
N VAL A 208 2.98 11.47 -4.43
CA VAL A 208 2.07 12.63 -4.38
C VAL A 208 0.61 12.17 -4.42
N LEU A 209 0.27 11.18 -5.25
CA LEU A 209 -1.09 10.64 -5.29
C LEU A 209 -1.48 10.00 -3.95
N TYR A 210 -0.65 9.12 -3.40
CA TYR A 210 -0.98 8.37 -2.18
C TYR A 210 -0.96 9.22 -0.92
N GLY A 211 -0.08 10.21 -0.85
CA GLY A 211 -0.01 11.10 0.30
C GLY A 211 -0.97 12.29 0.24
N PHE A 212 -1.23 12.79 -0.97
CA PHE A 212 -1.86 14.11 -1.13
C PHE A 212 -2.95 14.15 -2.21
N GLY A 213 -3.27 13.06 -2.90
CA GLY A 213 -4.28 13.04 -3.96
C GLY A 213 -5.67 13.46 -3.46
N THR A 214 -6.10 12.97 -2.30
CA THR A 214 -7.36 13.39 -1.67
C THR A 214 -7.39 14.88 -1.34
N LEU A 215 -6.29 15.41 -0.78
CA LEU A 215 -6.16 16.83 -0.45
C LEU A 215 -6.17 17.69 -1.72
N TYR A 216 -5.46 17.25 -2.76
CA TYR A 216 -5.44 17.94 -4.05
C TYR A 216 -6.83 17.98 -4.68
N TRP A 217 -7.53 16.86 -4.79
CA TRP A 217 -8.85 16.83 -5.39
C TRP A 217 -9.89 17.65 -4.61
N ARG A 218 -9.80 17.64 -3.27
CA ARG A 218 -10.62 18.52 -2.43
C ARG A 218 -10.29 20.00 -2.67
N SER A 219 -9.02 20.37 -2.82
CA SER A 219 -8.58 21.76 -3.05
C SER A 219 -9.07 22.33 -4.39
N ILE A 220 -9.29 21.49 -5.38
CA ILE A 220 -9.84 21.87 -6.71
C ILE A 220 -11.38 21.73 -6.77
N GLY A 221 -12.03 21.47 -5.64
CA GLY A 221 -13.49 21.59 -5.48
C GLY A 221 -14.28 20.28 -5.62
N HIS A 222 -13.62 19.11 -5.66
CA HIS A 222 -14.33 17.82 -5.62
C HIS A 222 -14.75 17.48 -4.19
N SER A 223 -15.99 17.00 -4.04
CA SER A 223 -16.49 16.52 -2.75
C SER A 223 -15.84 15.19 -2.37
N GLU A 224 -15.84 14.86 -1.07
CA GLU A 224 -15.30 13.59 -0.57
C GLU A 224 -16.00 12.39 -1.19
N THR A 225 -17.27 12.50 -1.53
CA THR A 225 -18.03 11.48 -2.27
C THR A 225 -17.41 11.18 -3.65
N ILE A 226 -17.07 12.21 -4.41
CA ILE A 226 -16.42 12.09 -5.72
C ILE A 226 -14.99 11.57 -5.59
N ILE A 227 -14.27 12.02 -4.55
CA ILE A 227 -12.92 11.53 -4.25
C ILE A 227 -12.92 10.03 -3.94
N GLY A 228 -13.92 9.55 -3.20
CA GLY A 228 -14.13 8.12 -2.95
C GLY A 228 -14.33 7.33 -4.26
N LEU A 229 -15.05 7.90 -5.23
CA LEU A 229 -15.21 7.32 -6.56
C LEU A 229 -13.86 7.25 -7.30
N PHE A 230 -13.04 8.30 -7.26
CA PHE A 230 -11.72 8.30 -7.92
C PHE A 230 -10.82 7.17 -7.42
N TRP A 231 -10.75 6.96 -6.09
CA TRP A 231 -10.00 5.87 -5.50
C TRP A 231 -10.56 4.50 -5.89
N SER A 232 -11.88 4.36 -5.89
CA SER A 232 -12.57 3.10 -6.26
C SER A 232 -12.30 2.69 -7.70
N ILE A 233 -12.30 3.64 -8.64
CA ILE A 233 -12.01 3.38 -10.06
C ILE A 233 -10.57 2.88 -10.24
N GLY A 234 -9.62 3.44 -9.50
CA GLY A 234 -8.22 2.95 -9.52
C GLY A 234 -8.13 1.47 -9.17
N VAL A 235 -8.76 1.06 -8.06
CA VAL A 235 -8.77 -0.35 -7.62
C VAL A 235 -9.55 -1.25 -8.58
N LEU A 236 -10.66 -0.76 -9.15
CA LEU A 236 -11.41 -1.52 -10.16
C LEU A 236 -10.54 -1.79 -11.40
N ALA A 237 -9.78 -0.79 -11.86
CA ALA A 237 -8.85 -0.94 -12.98
C ALA A 237 -7.75 -1.98 -12.68
N GLU A 238 -7.24 -2.05 -11.45
CA GLU A 238 -6.30 -3.10 -11.03
C GLU A 238 -6.94 -4.50 -11.12
N ILE A 239 -8.17 -4.67 -10.61
CA ILE A 239 -8.89 -5.95 -10.66
C ILE A 239 -9.06 -6.41 -12.11
N VAL A 240 -9.44 -5.51 -13.00
CA VAL A 240 -9.59 -5.80 -14.43
C VAL A 240 -8.24 -6.24 -15.02
N LEU A 241 -7.17 -5.47 -14.78
CA LEU A 241 -5.85 -5.80 -15.29
C LEU A 241 -5.36 -7.16 -14.79
N PHE A 242 -5.47 -7.42 -13.47
CA PHE A 242 -5.04 -8.70 -12.89
C PHE A 242 -5.82 -9.88 -13.46
N THR A 243 -7.12 -9.69 -13.74
CA THR A 243 -7.95 -10.71 -14.35
C THR A 243 -7.54 -11.00 -15.79
N VAL A 244 -7.26 -9.96 -16.58
CA VAL A 244 -6.84 -10.09 -17.98
C VAL A 244 -5.44 -10.67 -18.09
N VAL A 245 -4.47 -10.10 -17.38
CA VAL A 245 -3.08 -10.56 -17.43
C VAL A 245 -2.93 -11.96 -16.80
N GLY A 246 -3.65 -12.25 -15.73
CA GLY A 246 -3.62 -13.59 -15.10
C GLY A 246 -4.10 -14.71 -16.02
N ARG A 247 -4.98 -14.41 -16.99
CA ARG A 247 -5.37 -15.39 -18.04
C ARG A 247 -4.28 -15.63 -19.09
N HIS A 248 -3.35 -14.67 -19.24
CA HIS A 248 -2.30 -14.68 -20.26
C HIS A 248 -0.88 -14.67 -19.65
N GLU A 249 -0.74 -15.09 -18.39
CA GLU A 249 0.50 -15.00 -17.59
C GLU A 249 1.73 -15.53 -18.30
N LYS A 250 1.57 -16.63 -19.06
CA LYS A 250 2.70 -17.25 -19.81
C LYS A 250 3.15 -16.46 -21.04
N GLN A 251 2.34 -15.52 -21.52
CA GLN A 251 2.58 -14.76 -22.77
C GLN A 251 3.12 -13.36 -22.50
N VAL A 252 2.85 -12.82 -21.31
CA VAL A 252 3.20 -11.44 -20.96
C VAL A 252 4.51 -11.42 -20.15
N GLY A 253 5.58 -10.93 -20.77
CA GLY A 253 6.89 -10.84 -20.13
C GLY A 253 6.96 -9.73 -19.05
N TYR A 254 7.78 -9.93 -18.02
CA TYR A 254 7.96 -8.95 -16.94
C TYR A 254 8.45 -7.59 -17.46
N LEU A 255 9.34 -7.59 -18.45
CA LEU A 255 9.88 -6.35 -19.00
C LEU A 255 8.81 -5.52 -19.70
N PHE A 256 7.92 -6.17 -20.48
CA PHE A 256 6.78 -5.50 -21.11
C PHE A 256 5.87 -4.84 -20.05
N LEU A 257 5.56 -5.55 -18.97
CA LEU A 257 4.73 -5.01 -17.90
C LEU A 257 5.37 -3.81 -17.19
N LEU A 258 6.67 -3.86 -16.94
CA LEU A 258 7.40 -2.73 -16.33
C LEU A 258 7.50 -1.53 -17.29
N LEU A 259 7.77 -1.75 -18.58
CA LEU A 259 7.76 -0.70 -19.60
C LEU A 259 6.38 -0.06 -19.73
N LEU A 260 5.32 -0.86 -19.77
CA LEU A 260 3.94 -0.37 -19.80
C LEU A 260 3.62 0.49 -18.59
N ALA A 261 4.04 0.05 -17.39
CA ALA A 261 3.81 0.78 -16.15
C ALA A 261 4.53 2.13 -16.14
N ALA A 262 5.80 2.15 -16.53
CA ALA A 262 6.60 3.37 -16.59
C ALA A 262 6.04 4.34 -17.64
N ALA A 263 5.73 3.87 -18.85
CA ALA A 263 5.15 4.69 -19.91
C ALA A 263 3.79 5.28 -19.53
N ALA A 264 2.91 4.45 -18.94
CA ALA A 264 1.62 4.91 -18.46
C ALA A 264 1.78 5.96 -17.34
N ALA A 265 2.75 5.82 -16.44
CA ALA A 265 3.02 6.78 -15.38
C ALA A 265 3.56 8.10 -15.94
N VAL A 266 4.48 8.06 -16.92
CA VAL A 266 4.99 9.27 -17.61
C VAL A 266 3.83 10.08 -18.21
N ALA A 267 2.83 9.42 -18.80
CA ALA A 267 1.68 10.09 -19.38
C ALA A 267 0.66 10.55 -18.30
N ARG A 268 0.37 9.71 -17.31
CA ARG A 268 -0.69 9.92 -16.31
C ARG A 268 -0.43 11.13 -15.43
N TRP A 269 0.78 11.28 -14.92
CA TRP A 269 1.07 12.33 -13.95
C TRP A 269 0.91 13.75 -14.50
N PRO A 270 1.47 14.12 -15.67
CA PRO A 270 1.22 15.44 -16.24
C PRO A 270 -0.26 15.69 -16.53
N LEU A 271 -0.98 14.68 -17.00
CA LEU A 271 -2.41 14.81 -17.27
C LEU A 271 -3.22 15.05 -15.99
N LEU A 272 -2.83 14.45 -14.85
CA LEU A 272 -3.45 14.74 -13.54
C LEU A 272 -3.10 16.15 -13.03
N ALA A 273 -1.96 16.73 -13.45
CA ALA A 273 -1.60 18.11 -13.12
C ALA A 273 -2.39 19.14 -13.95
N ILE A 274 -2.77 18.79 -15.18
CA ILE A 274 -3.39 19.71 -16.16
C ILE A 274 -4.93 19.64 -16.07
N PHE A 275 -5.50 18.46 -15.90
CA PHE A 275 -6.93 18.25 -15.98
C PHE A 275 -7.54 18.09 -14.59
N ASP A 276 -8.48 18.97 -14.26
CA ASP A 276 -9.19 19.05 -12.99
C ASP A 276 -10.66 18.59 -13.06
N SER A 277 -11.19 18.39 -14.28
CA SER A 277 -12.58 17.96 -14.43
C SER A 277 -12.81 16.53 -13.92
N GLN A 278 -13.97 16.30 -13.30
CA GLN A 278 -14.35 15.00 -12.74
C GLN A 278 -14.22 13.87 -13.76
N ILE A 279 -14.66 14.08 -14.99
CA ILE A 279 -14.61 13.06 -16.05
C ILE A 279 -13.15 12.74 -16.43
N ALA A 280 -12.32 13.77 -16.57
CA ALA A 280 -10.90 13.56 -16.88
C ALA A 280 -10.19 12.76 -15.79
N ILE A 281 -10.41 13.10 -14.51
CA ILE A 281 -9.82 12.37 -13.38
C ILE A 281 -10.32 10.91 -13.35
N ILE A 282 -11.61 10.66 -13.60
CA ILE A 282 -12.15 9.30 -13.71
C ILE A 282 -11.40 8.49 -14.77
N VAL A 283 -11.22 9.04 -15.97
CA VAL A 283 -10.47 8.39 -17.05
C VAL A 283 -9.02 8.15 -16.64
N LEU A 284 -8.36 9.14 -16.04
CA LEU A 284 -6.96 9.04 -15.60
C LEU A 284 -6.77 8.06 -14.44
N GLN A 285 -7.80 7.85 -13.61
CA GLN A 285 -7.77 6.83 -12.56
C GLN A 285 -7.81 5.41 -13.11
N THR A 286 -8.38 5.18 -14.29
CA THR A 286 -8.29 3.84 -14.93
C THR A 286 -6.85 3.45 -15.28
N LEU A 287 -5.97 4.44 -15.54
CA LEU A 287 -4.55 4.20 -15.78
C LEU A 287 -3.82 3.66 -14.54
N HIS A 288 -4.44 3.71 -13.35
CA HIS A 288 -3.88 3.13 -12.14
C HIS A 288 -3.63 1.61 -12.27
N GLY A 289 -4.51 0.92 -12.96
CA GLY A 289 -4.29 -0.49 -13.31
C GLY A 289 -2.95 -0.69 -14.03
N PHE A 290 -2.62 0.16 -14.98
CA PHE A 290 -1.35 0.08 -15.71
C PHE A 290 -0.18 0.57 -14.83
N THR A 291 -0.27 1.75 -14.21
CA THR A 291 0.87 2.34 -13.48
C THR A 291 1.26 1.53 -12.24
N PHE A 292 0.30 1.03 -11.48
CA PHE A 292 0.53 0.20 -10.29
C PHE A 292 0.37 -1.29 -10.57
N GLY A 293 -0.74 -1.69 -11.18
CA GLY A 293 -1.06 -3.11 -11.40
C GLY A 293 -0.03 -3.80 -12.30
N ALA A 294 0.35 -3.20 -13.44
CA ALA A 294 1.36 -3.79 -14.32
C ALA A 294 2.76 -3.77 -13.67
N ALA A 295 3.10 -2.70 -12.91
CA ALA A 295 4.36 -2.66 -12.15
C ALA A 295 4.44 -3.81 -11.15
N HIS A 296 3.36 -4.04 -10.40
CA HIS A 296 3.29 -5.14 -9.43
C HIS A 296 3.44 -6.52 -10.08
N LEU A 297 2.66 -6.78 -11.15
CA LEU A 297 2.75 -8.05 -11.87
C LEU A 297 4.12 -8.25 -12.52
N GLY A 298 4.69 -7.20 -13.12
CA GLY A 298 6.04 -7.23 -13.70
C GLY A 298 7.10 -7.53 -12.64
N ALA A 299 7.00 -6.91 -11.46
CA ALA A 299 7.90 -7.18 -10.35
C ALA A 299 7.78 -8.62 -9.84
N MET A 300 6.57 -9.14 -9.68
CA MET A 300 6.36 -10.53 -9.25
C MET A 300 6.86 -11.53 -10.29
N ALA A 301 6.64 -11.27 -11.58
CA ALA A 301 7.13 -12.09 -12.68
C ALA A 301 8.68 -12.08 -12.75
N PHE A 302 9.33 -10.93 -12.54
CA PHE A 302 10.78 -10.84 -12.43
C PHE A 302 11.32 -11.69 -11.27
N LEU A 303 10.75 -11.52 -10.07
CA LEU A 303 11.16 -12.27 -8.89
C LEU A 303 10.97 -13.79 -9.10
N THR A 304 9.85 -14.19 -9.68
CA THR A 304 9.59 -15.62 -9.99
C THR A 304 10.60 -16.21 -10.97
N LYS A 305 11.06 -15.41 -11.94
CA LYS A 305 12.01 -15.85 -12.97
C LYS A 305 13.45 -15.89 -12.45
N HIS A 306 13.86 -14.91 -11.65
CA HIS A 306 15.27 -14.68 -11.31
C HIS A 306 15.65 -15.09 -9.88
N VAL A 307 14.68 -15.31 -8.99
CA VAL A 307 14.94 -15.72 -7.61
C VAL A 307 14.62 -17.22 -7.45
N PRO A 308 15.56 -18.03 -6.99
CA PRO A 308 15.33 -19.46 -6.73
C PRO A 308 14.16 -19.70 -5.79
N LYS A 309 13.39 -20.76 -6.01
CA LYS A 309 12.17 -21.09 -5.25
C LYS A 309 12.44 -21.20 -3.75
N GLU A 310 13.62 -21.69 -3.37
CA GLU A 310 14.06 -21.91 -1.98
C GLU A 310 14.17 -20.60 -1.19
N ILE A 311 14.38 -19.45 -1.87
CA ILE A 311 14.54 -18.12 -1.27
C ILE A 311 13.53 -17.11 -1.85
N SER A 312 12.48 -17.57 -2.52
CA SER A 312 11.48 -16.71 -3.14
C SER A 312 10.81 -15.76 -2.11
N ALA A 313 10.48 -16.27 -0.93
CA ALA A 313 9.94 -15.44 0.15
C ALA A 313 10.93 -14.35 0.62
N THR A 314 12.23 -14.66 0.66
CA THR A 314 13.27 -13.68 0.99
C THR A 314 13.38 -12.60 -0.07
N GLY A 315 13.35 -12.97 -1.35
CA GLY A 315 13.37 -12.02 -2.47
C GLY A 315 12.18 -11.08 -2.47
N GLN A 316 10.98 -11.60 -2.24
CA GLN A 316 9.76 -10.80 -2.12
C GLN A 316 9.81 -9.88 -0.89
N SER A 317 10.23 -10.41 0.26
CA SER A 317 10.37 -9.60 1.48
C SER A 317 11.35 -8.45 1.30
N LEU A 318 12.51 -8.70 0.66
CA LEU A 318 13.48 -7.66 0.36
C LEU A 318 12.90 -6.59 -0.58
N TYR A 319 12.22 -7.00 -1.63
CA TYR A 319 11.52 -6.10 -2.54
C TYR A 319 10.52 -5.20 -1.80
N TYR A 320 9.60 -5.78 -1.02
CA TYR A 320 8.60 -4.99 -0.29
C TYR A 320 9.20 -4.11 0.80
N THR A 321 10.28 -4.55 1.44
CA THR A 321 10.99 -3.74 2.46
C THR A 321 11.66 -2.53 1.82
N LEU A 322 12.35 -2.72 0.71
CA LEU A 322 13.06 -1.63 0.03
C LEU A 322 12.07 -0.69 -0.68
N ILE A 323 11.19 -1.21 -1.50
CA ILE A 323 10.29 -0.38 -2.32
C ILE A 323 9.17 0.19 -1.46
N GLY A 324 8.41 -0.66 -0.77
CA GLY A 324 7.24 -0.25 0.02
C GLY A 324 7.59 0.29 1.42
N GLY A 325 8.82 0.11 1.90
CA GLY A 325 9.29 0.63 3.19
C GLY A 325 10.21 1.83 3.02
N ILE A 326 11.42 1.57 2.52
CA ILE A 326 12.49 2.60 2.50
C ILE A 326 12.22 3.66 1.44
N PHE A 327 12.00 3.28 0.18
CA PHE A 327 11.83 4.24 -0.91
C PHE A 327 10.57 5.10 -0.72
N SER A 328 9.43 4.47 -0.37
CA SER A 328 8.21 5.23 -0.08
C SER A 328 8.37 6.12 1.15
N GLY A 329 8.95 5.60 2.22
CA GLY A 329 9.19 6.37 3.44
C GLY A 329 10.09 7.59 3.20
N CYS A 330 11.16 7.45 2.40
CA CYS A 330 12.03 8.59 2.06
C CYS A 330 11.35 9.58 1.11
N MET A 331 10.46 9.12 0.22
CA MET A 331 9.82 9.98 -0.76
C MET A 331 8.64 10.79 -0.19
N LEU A 332 7.94 10.29 0.82
CA LEU A 332 6.73 10.95 1.36
C LEU A 332 6.98 12.33 1.96
N PRO A 333 8.06 12.60 2.76
CA PRO A 333 8.36 13.95 3.22
C PRO A 333 8.68 14.90 2.05
N LEU A 334 9.41 14.42 1.03
CA LEU A 334 9.67 15.18 -0.18
C LEU A 334 8.37 15.44 -0.96
N ALA A 335 7.49 14.45 -1.09
CA ALA A 335 6.18 14.62 -1.72
C ALA A 335 5.33 15.66 -0.96
N GLY A 336 5.39 15.69 0.38
CA GLY A 336 4.75 16.73 1.19
C GLY A 336 5.29 18.12 0.91
N LYS A 337 6.61 18.26 0.81
CA LYS A 337 7.24 19.53 0.45
C LYS A 337 6.87 19.97 -0.98
N LEU A 338 6.93 19.04 -1.94
CA LEU A 338 6.55 19.33 -3.33
C LEU A 338 5.08 19.71 -3.44
N TYR A 339 4.19 19.03 -2.73
CA TYR A 339 2.77 19.37 -2.71
C TYR A 339 2.51 20.72 -2.04
N SER A 340 3.21 21.03 -0.95
CA SER A 340 3.13 22.34 -0.26
C SER A 340 3.52 23.50 -1.19
N ASP A 341 4.57 23.32 -2.00
CA ASP A 341 5.12 24.40 -2.83
C ASP A 341 4.43 24.51 -4.19
N LEU A 342 4.00 23.37 -4.76
CA LEU A 342 3.58 23.25 -6.17
C LEU A 342 2.13 22.79 -6.34
N SER A 343 1.46 22.37 -5.26
CA SER A 343 0.12 21.78 -5.32
C SER A 343 0.02 20.67 -6.39
N GLY A 344 -0.97 20.68 -7.29
CA GLY A 344 -1.13 19.74 -8.39
C GLY A 344 0.07 19.68 -9.36
N SER A 345 0.84 20.75 -9.49
CA SER A 345 2.04 20.75 -10.34
C SER A 345 3.14 19.80 -9.84
N ALA A 346 3.08 19.34 -8.59
CA ALA A 346 3.96 18.30 -8.05
C ALA A 346 3.91 17.00 -8.86
N PHE A 347 2.79 16.71 -9.53
CA PHE A 347 2.67 15.55 -10.42
C PHE A 347 3.64 15.59 -11.61
N PHE A 348 4.07 16.76 -12.11
CA PHE A 348 5.11 16.81 -13.15
C PHE A 348 6.43 16.22 -12.67
N ILE A 349 6.79 16.43 -11.39
CA ILE A 349 8.01 15.84 -10.81
C ILE A 349 7.85 14.33 -10.67
N MET A 350 6.65 13.84 -10.35
CA MET A 350 6.37 12.40 -10.34
C MET A 350 6.55 11.77 -11.71
N SER A 351 6.21 12.51 -12.79
CA SER A 351 6.47 12.07 -14.16
C SER A 351 7.97 11.95 -14.45
N CYS A 352 8.82 12.83 -13.91
CA CYS A 352 10.28 12.72 -14.09
C CYS A 352 10.82 11.43 -13.47
N PHE A 353 10.37 11.01 -12.26
CA PHE A 353 10.75 9.71 -11.68
C PHE A 353 10.33 8.55 -12.56
N ALA A 354 9.10 8.56 -13.07
CA ALA A 354 8.62 7.55 -14.00
C ALA A 354 9.42 7.55 -15.31
N GLY A 355 9.80 8.72 -15.83
CA GLY A 355 10.64 8.89 -17.02
C GLY A 355 12.04 8.31 -16.83
N CYS A 356 12.68 8.56 -15.69
CA CYS A 356 13.96 7.94 -15.34
C CYS A 356 13.86 6.41 -15.33
N SER A 357 12.76 5.84 -14.79
CA SER A 357 12.52 4.40 -14.84
C SER A 357 12.35 3.90 -16.27
N LEU A 358 11.55 4.60 -17.08
CA LEU A 358 11.31 4.22 -18.48
C LEU A 358 12.62 4.21 -19.30
N ILE A 359 13.44 5.26 -19.19
CA ILE A 359 14.74 5.34 -19.87
C ILE A 359 15.64 4.18 -19.40
N SER A 360 15.70 3.93 -18.10
CA SER A 360 16.48 2.83 -17.55
C SER A 360 16.05 1.47 -18.13
N LEU A 361 14.75 1.20 -18.21
CA LEU A 361 14.20 -0.05 -18.78
C LEU A 361 14.47 -0.19 -20.27
N LEU A 362 14.42 0.91 -21.03
CA LEU A 362 14.73 0.91 -22.45
C LEU A 362 16.21 0.63 -22.76
N VAL A 363 17.13 1.01 -21.86
CA VAL A 363 18.56 0.70 -22.01
C VAL A 363 18.83 -0.79 -21.78
N LEU A 364 17.95 -1.51 -21.06
CA LEU A 364 18.08 -2.95 -20.80
C LEU A 364 17.34 -3.85 -21.81
N SER A 365 16.40 -3.30 -22.58
CA SER A 365 15.63 -4.07 -23.56
C SER A 365 16.39 -4.29 -24.86
#